data_bb52e51d04919e4d7002fe79f2124206
#
_entry.id   bb52e51d04919e4d7002fe79f2124206
#
_cell.length_a   1.000
_cell.length_b   1.000
_cell.length_c   1.000
_cell.angle_alpha   90.00
_cell.angle_beta   90.00
_cell.angle_gamma   90.00
#
_symmetry.space_group_name_H-M   'P 1'
#
loop_
_entity.id
_entity.type
_entity.pdbx_description
1 polymer ?
#
loop_
_entity_poly.entity_id
_entity_poly.type
_entity_poly.pdbx_seq_one_letter_code
_entity_poly.pdbx_strand_id
1 'polypeptide(L)'
;MKVLHLSTADANGGAARGAYWMHKALLQAGVDSHMLVADKFTSDPTVTGSTGITGSQKIRKGLRQTLEYWPLKRYKNKKSGVFSPAIAPNNIAVQVEAIDPDIINLHWIAGGFLRPQDLRKFQETRHRHLVWTLRDMWPFTGGCHYSGTCAAYQTSCGSCPALGSSNFYDLSYKTWQRKQSAWKNLDITIAPLSNWLADCARQSALFSHQRIQVIPNAIDTNKYRPIDKATARNLLNLPQNKKLILFGALSPTADSRKGFTHLRDALQHLSSQPVSSDYEVIIFGTDKPAQNIALHLPTTFLGYLNDDITLAIAYSAADVMVVPSIQEAFGKTSIEAMSCATPVVAFKTTGLQDSIVHQHNGYAAKCFDATDLSAGIKWVLEDESRLQTLSEHARQTVESKFTFSHQAEQYKSLYRQLFEAVSSDVSYSTSSLA
;
A
#
# COMPACT_ATOMS: atom_id res chain seq x y z
N MET A 1 6.89 22.47 14.34
CA MET A 1 5.74 21.67 13.91
C MET A 1 6.07 20.21 14.16
N LYS A 2 5.33 19.61 15.09
CA LYS A 2 5.47 18.19 15.48
C LYS A 2 4.42 17.35 14.77
N VAL A 3 4.85 16.30 14.08
CA VAL A 3 4.00 15.39 13.31
C VAL A 3 3.96 14.02 13.99
N LEU A 4 2.78 13.48 14.22
CA LEU A 4 2.58 12.13 14.74
C LEU A 4 1.93 11.24 13.69
N HIS A 5 2.62 10.16 13.32
CA HIS A 5 2.10 9.12 12.45
C HIS A 5 1.40 8.03 13.28
N LEU A 6 0.14 7.72 12.96
CA LEU A 6 -0.62 6.62 13.56
C LEU A 6 -0.76 5.47 12.56
N SER A 7 -0.25 4.30 12.90
CA SER A 7 -0.36 3.08 12.09
C SER A 7 -0.47 1.86 13.00
N THR A 8 -1.15 0.81 12.55
CA THR A 8 -1.26 -0.41 13.36
C THR A 8 0.10 -1.10 13.56
N ALA A 9 1.00 -0.99 12.58
CA ALA A 9 2.36 -1.51 12.67
C ALA A 9 3.35 -0.57 11.95
N ASP A 10 4.65 -0.73 12.23
CA ASP A 10 5.73 0.05 11.60
C ASP A 10 6.41 -0.68 10.41
N ALA A 11 6.58 -2.00 10.45
CA ALA A 11 7.37 -2.70 9.44
C ALA A 11 6.69 -3.93 8.83
N ASN A 12 5.58 -4.42 9.37
CA ASN A 12 4.93 -5.64 8.90
C ASN A 12 3.89 -5.33 7.80
N GLY A 13 4.21 -5.70 6.57
CA GLY A 13 3.35 -5.49 5.40
C GLY A 13 3.56 -4.16 4.67
N GLY A 14 3.04 -4.08 3.45
CA GLY A 14 3.30 -2.94 2.55
C GLY A 14 2.81 -1.59 3.07
N ALA A 15 1.64 -1.56 3.71
CA ALA A 15 1.07 -0.34 4.29
C ALA A 15 1.91 0.19 5.46
N ALA A 16 2.31 -0.69 6.38
CA ALA A 16 3.15 -0.36 7.53
C ALA A 16 4.53 0.15 7.11
N ARG A 17 5.22 -0.58 6.22
CA ARG A 17 6.52 -0.16 5.67
C ARG A 17 6.44 1.20 4.97
N GLY A 18 5.37 1.44 4.19
CA GLY A 18 5.18 2.74 3.55
C GLY A 18 4.94 3.88 4.55
N ALA A 19 4.24 3.63 5.67
CA ALA A 19 4.07 4.60 6.75
C ALA A 19 5.42 4.90 7.45
N TYR A 20 6.18 3.87 7.76
CA TYR A 20 7.50 4.00 8.37
C TYR A 20 8.49 4.72 7.45
N TRP A 21 8.52 4.41 6.16
CA TRP A 21 9.38 5.09 5.20
C TRP A 21 9.06 6.59 5.09
N MET A 22 7.77 6.94 5.09
CA MET A 22 7.36 8.34 5.11
C MET A 22 7.84 9.06 6.40
N HIS A 23 7.68 8.42 7.55
CA HIS A 23 8.21 8.92 8.82
C HIS A 23 9.73 9.16 8.74
N LYS A 24 10.50 8.21 8.20
CA LYS A 24 11.94 8.35 8.00
C LYS A 24 12.29 9.46 7.01
N ALA A 25 11.54 9.59 5.92
CA ALA A 25 11.74 10.66 4.94
C ALA A 25 11.54 12.06 5.57
N LEU A 26 10.53 12.22 6.40
CA LEU A 26 10.27 13.47 7.12
C LEU A 26 11.34 13.78 8.16
N LEU A 27 11.84 12.79 8.91
CA LEU A 27 12.97 12.95 9.82
C LEU A 27 14.23 13.41 9.07
N GLN A 28 14.54 12.79 7.93
CA GLN A 28 15.68 13.19 7.09
C GLN A 28 15.52 14.61 6.53
N ALA A 29 14.29 15.05 6.30
CA ALA A 29 13.97 16.42 5.87
C ALA A 29 13.87 17.44 7.03
N GLY A 30 14.28 17.08 8.24
CA GLY A 30 14.33 17.95 9.43
C GLY A 30 12.98 18.21 10.09
N VAL A 31 11.97 17.39 9.84
CA VAL A 31 10.66 17.49 10.53
C VAL A 31 10.71 16.75 11.86
N ASP A 32 10.18 17.37 12.92
CA ASP A 32 9.98 16.72 14.22
C ASP A 32 8.86 15.67 14.08
N SER A 33 9.25 14.45 13.70
CA SER A 33 8.35 13.37 13.33
C SER A 33 8.42 12.23 14.35
N HIS A 34 7.28 11.78 14.80
CA HIS A 34 7.07 10.66 15.72
C HIS A 34 6.11 9.64 15.10
N MET A 35 6.24 8.39 15.49
CA MET A 35 5.32 7.35 15.05
C MET A 35 4.80 6.56 16.25
N LEU A 36 3.47 6.38 16.34
CA LEU A 36 2.82 5.56 17.36
C LEU A 36 2.11 4.38 16.70
N VAL A 37 2.46 3.18 17.15
CA VAL A 37 1.95 1.93 16.57
C VAL A 37 1.39 0.99 17.64
N ALA A 38 0.47 0.11 17.25
CA ALA A 38 0.02 -0.96 18.12
C ALA A 38 1.08 -2.07 18.26
N ASP A 39 1.72 -2.44 17.16
CA ASP A 39 2.69 -3.52 17.08
C ASP A 39 4.01 -2.95 16.49
N LYS A 40 5.04 -2.80 17.34
CA LYS A 40 6.36 -2.30 16.93
C LYS A 40 7.29 -3.47 16.59
N PHE A 41 7.88 -3.43 15.41
CA PHE A 41 8.83 -4.44 14.88
C PHE A 41 10.25 -3.89 14.73
N THR A 42 10.42 -2.56 14.62
CA THR A 42 11.74 -1.93 14.49
C THR A 42 12.33 -1.58 15.87
N SER A 43 13.65 -1.39 15.92
CA SER A 43 14.36 -0.84 17.10
C SER A 43 14.43 0.70 17.09
N ASP A 44 13.75 1.38 16.15
CA ASP A 44 13.81 2.82 16.00
C ASP A 44 13.26 3.54 17.24
N PRO A 45 14.04 4.42 17.92
CA PRO A 45 13.60 5.13 19.11
C PRO A 45 12.52 6.17 18.85
N THR A 46 12.35 6.64 17.60
CA THR A 46 11.32 7.60 17.20
C THR A 46 9.95 6.94 16.99
N VAL A 47 9.88 5.62 17.06
CA VAL A 47 8.65 4.83 17.00
C VAL A 47 8.28 4.36 18.41
N THR A 48 7.08 4.69 18.86
CA THR A 48 6.49 4.24 20.13
C THR A 48 5.46 3.14 19.86
N GLY A 49 5.48 2.09 20.65
CA GLY A 49 4.54 0.96 20.50
C GLY A 49 4.91 -0.21 21.39
N SER A 50 4.10 -1.26 21.36
CA SER A 50 4.40 -2.49 22.10
C SER A 50 5.58 -3.21 21.45
N THR A 51 6.76 -3.12 22.08
CA THR A 51 7.96 -3.89 21.70
C THR A 51 8.02 -5.18 22.49
N GLY A 52 8.20 -6.27 21.78
CA GLY A 52 8.41 -7.57 22.42
C GLY A 52 7.10 -8.19 22.93
N ILE A 53 7.15 -9.49 23.09
CA ILE A 53 5.96 -10.22 23.46
C ILE A 53 6.12 -10.66 24.93
N THR A 54 5.90 -9.74 25.86
CA THR A 54 5.62 -10.15 27.26
C THR A 54 4.27 -10.87 27.30
N GLY A 55 4.09 -11.75 28.29
CA GLY A 55 2.84 -12.53 28.40
C GLY A 55 1.57 -11.65 28.41
N SER A 56 1.60 -10.52 29.11
CA SER A 56 0.48 -9.58 29.19
C SER A 56 0.20 -8.85 27.86
N GLN A 57 1.21 -8.54 27.07
CA GLN A 57 1.05 -7.91 25.75
C GLN A 57 0.48 -8.89 24.72
N LYS A 58 0.89 -10.19 24.76
CA LYS A 58 0.27 -11.25 23.95
C LYS A 58 -1.22 -11.37 24.23
N ILE A 59 -1.59 -11.39 25.51
CA ILE A 59 -2.99 -11.50 25.94
C ILE A 59 -3.79 -10.29 25.43
N ARG A 60 -3.27 -9.06 25.60
CA ARG A 60 -3.95 -7.84 25.13
C ARG A 60 -4.10 -7.83 23.59
N LYS A 61 -3.07 -8.23 22.86
CA LYS A 61 -3.14 -8.36 21.39
C LYS A 61 -4.16 -9.40 20.98
N GLY A 62 -4.18 -10.56 21.60
CA GLY A 62 -5.14 -11.64 21.34
C GLY A 62 -6.57 -11.22 21.63
N LEU A 63 -6.82 -10.55 22.77
CA LEU A 63 -8.13 -10.00 23.12
C LEU A 63 -8.59 -8.94 22.13
N ARG A 64 -7.73 -7.99 21.76
CA ARG A 64 -8.01 -6.96 20.74
C ARG A 64 -8.44 -7.58 19.43
N GLN A 65 -7.65 -8.53 18.92
CA GLN A 65 -7.96 -9.22 17.65
C GLN A 65 -9.25 -10.04 17.76
N THR A 66 -9.45 -10.73 18.87
CA THR A 66 -10.68 -11.51 19.08
C THR A 66 -11.92 -10.62 19.07
N LEU A 67 -11.90 -9.49 19.80
CA LEU A 67 -12.99 -8.53 19.82
C LEU A 67 -13.22 -7.92 18.44
N GLU A 68 -12.14 -7.53 17.76
CA GLU A 68 -12.22 -6.91 16.43
C GLU A 68 -12.87 -7.83 15.40
N TYR A 69 -12.46 -9.09 15.36
CA TYR A 69 -12.91 -10.01 14.31
C TYR A 69 -14.07 -10.92 14.72
N TRP A 70 -14.52 -10.87 16.00
CA TRP A 70 -15.64 -11.67 16.48
C TRP A 70 -16.93 -11.51 15.66
N PRO A 71 -17.37 -10.31 15.24
CA PRO A 71 -18.58 -10.15 14.44
C PRO A 71 -18.52 -10.84 13.09
N LEU A 72 -17.32 -11.02 12.53
CA LEU A 72 -17.13 -11.68 11.23
C LEU A 72 -17.39 -13.20 11.27
N LYS A 73 -17.42 -13.81 12.46
CA LYS A 73 -17.75 -15.22 12.62
C LYS A 73 -19.17 -15.56 12.17
N ARG A 74 -20.06 -14.56 12.14
CA ARG A 74 -21.44 -14.71 11.68
C ARG A 74 -21.57 -14.88 10.15
N TYR A 75 -20.53 -14.49 9.40
CA TYR A 75 -20.52 -14.48 7.94
C TYR A 75 -19.75 -15.71 7.42
N LYS A 76 -20.46 -16.82 7.25
CA LYS A 76 -19.86 -18.09 6.80
C LYS A 76 -19.35 -18.04 5.35
N ASN A 77 -20.03 -17.28 4.50
CA ASN A 77 -19.74 -17.16 3.06
C ASN A 77 -18.87 -15.93 2.71
N LYS A 78 -18.18 -15.33 3.72
CA LYS A 78 -17.27 -14.21 3.44
C LYS A 78 -16.17 -14.62 2.47
N LYS A 79 -15.89 -13.75 1.51
CA LYS A 79 -14.80 -13.95 0.56
C LYS A 79 -13.44 -13.79 1.27
N SER A 80 -12.42 -14.42 0.71
CA SER A 80 -11.04 -14.15 1.12
C SER A 80 -10.75 -12.65 0.91
N GLY A 81 -10.24 -11.99 1.94
CA GLY A 81 -9.94 -10.57 1.89
C GLY A 81 -9.98 -9.97 3.29
N VAL A 82 -9.35 -8.82 3.44
CA VAL A 82 -9.30 -8.12 4.72
C VAL A 82 -10.57 -7.28 4.88
N PHE A 83 -11.26 -7.48 6.00
CA PHE A 83 -12.40 -6.68 6.44
C PHE A 83 -12.21 -6.32 7.92
N SER A 84 -12.25 -5.03 8.24
CA SER A 84 -12.03 -4.53 9.60
C SER A 84 -13.25 -3.75 10.09
N PRO A 85 -13.97 -4.26 11.09
CA PRO A 85 -15.13 -3.57 11.68
C PRO A 85 -14.78 -2.33 12.50
N ALA A 86 -13.55 -2.22 13.00
CA ALA A 86 -13.06 -1.14 13.87
C ALA A 86 -13.92 -0.94 15.14
N ILE A 87 -14.02 -1.99 15.94
CA ILE A 87 -14.83 -1.99 17.16
C ILE A 87 -14.03 -2.16 18.46
N ALA A 88 -12.80 -2.68 18.36
CA ALA A 88 -11.99 -2.96 19.55
C ALA A 88 -11.68 -1.66 20.33
N PRO A 89 -11.92 -1.60 21.65
CA PRO A 89 -11.60 -0.44 22.46
C PRO A 89 -10.10 -0.22 22.58
N ASN A 90 -9.69 1.05 22.71
CA ASN A 90 -8.29 1.45 22.87
C ASN A 90 -8.17 2.70 23.75
N ASN A 91 -6.93 3.08 24.09
CA ASN A 91 -6.59 4.27 24.86
C ASN A 91 -5.57 5.16 24.13
N ILE A 92 -5.57 5.12 22.82
CA ILE A 92 -4.59 5.86 21.98
C ILE A 92 -4.68 7.37 22.18
N ALA A 93 -5.88 7.92 22.46
CA ALA A 93 -6.05 9.36 22.70
C ALA A 93 -5.16 9.87 23.84
N VAL A 94 -5.01 9.12 24.93
CA VAL A 94 -4.13 9.48 26.06
C VAL A 94 -2.65 9.57 25.62
N GLN A 95 -2.22 8.66 24.73
CA GLN A 95 -0.85 8.66 24.23
C GLN A 95 -0.62 9.82 23.23
N VAL A 96 -1.63 10.14 22.42
CA VAL A 96 -1.60 11.30 21.52
C VAL A 96 -1.48 12.60 22.31
N GLU A 97 -2.26 12.75 23.40
CA GLU A 97 -2.17 13.92 24.29
C GLU A 97 -0.77 14.05 24.93
N ALA A 98 -0.17 12.95 25.38
CA ALA A 98 1.16 12.96 25.97
C ALA A 98 2.26 13.35 24.99
N ILE A 99 2.10 13.06 23.69
CA ILE A 99 3.05 13.44 22.62
C ILE A 99 2.81 14.90 22.20
N ASP A 100 1.56 15.36 22.28
CA ASP A 100 1.08 16.69 21.89
C ASP A 100 1.54 17.13 20.49
N PRO A 101 1.09 16.43 19.43
CA PRO A 101 1.45 16.77 18.06
C PRO A 101 0.60 17.95 17.54
N ASP A 102 1.14 18.69 16.58
CA ASP A 102 0.42 19.69 15.81
C ASP A 102 -0.39 19.05 14.68
N ILE A 103 0.17 18.00 14.06
CA ILE A 103 -0.42 17.26 12.97
C ILE A 103 -0.47 15.78 13.32
N ILE A 104 -1.62 15.15 13.09
CA ILE A 104 -1.78 13.69 13.18
C ILE A 104 -1.96 13.14 11.78
N ASN A 105 -0.99 12.33 11.32
CA ASN A 105 -1.09 11.64 10.05
C ASN A 105 -1.53 10.19 10.27
N LEU A 106 -2.74 9.89 9.83
CA LEU A 106 -3.33 8.55 9.88
C LEU A 106 -2.87 7.72 8.68
N HIS A 107 -2.50 6.47 8.92
CA HIS A 107 -2.18 5.51 7.88
C HIS A 107 -3.14 4.32 7.92
N TRP A 108 -2.64 3.10 8.03
CA TRP A 108 -3.45 1.92 8.21
C TRP A 108 -3.76 1.74 9.70
N ILE A 109 -4.93 2.20 10.12
CA ILE A 109 -5.36 2.24 11.55
C ILE A 109 -6.38 1.15 11.88
N ALA A 110 -6.63 0.22 10.96
CA ALA A 110 -7.56 -0.88 11.12
C ALA A 110 -7.01 -2.01 12.02
N GLY A 111 -7.68 -3.15 12.05
CA GLY A 111 -7.24 -4.31 12.85
C GLY A 111 -7.35 -4.09 14.36
N GLY A 112 -8.27 -3.23 14.79
CA GLY A 112 -8.56 -2.93 16.19
C GLY A 112 -7.62 -1.91 16.83
N PHE A 113 -6.83 -1.15 16.04
CA PHE A 113 -5.96 -0.10 16.57
C PHE A 113 -6.74 1.15 16.94
N LEU A 114 -7.56 1.69 16.02
CA LEU A 114 -8.42 2.84 16.25
C LEU A 114 -9.86 2.56 15.81
N ARG A 115 -10.80 3.11 16.52
CA ARG A 115 -12.22 3.15 16.14
C ARG A 115 -12.55 4.46 15.44
N PRO A 116 -13.61 4.52 14.61
CA PRO A 116 -14.02 5.76 13.97
C PRO A 116 -14.21 6.95 14.94
N GLN A 117 -14.82 6.71 16.09
CA GLN A 117 -15.09 7.73 17.09
C GLN A 117 -13.86 8.24 17.84
N ASP A 118 -12.75 7.53 17.81
CA ASP A 118 -11.53 7.95 18.51
C ASP A 118 -10.86 9.16 17.82
N LEU A 119 -11.10 9.36 16.51
CA LEU A 119 -10.54 10.50 15.75
C LEU A 119 -11.07 11.84 16.29
N ARG A 120 -12.34 11.88 16.71
CA ARG A 120 -12.93 13.09 17.30
C ARG A 120 -12.17 13.54 18.55
N LYS A 121 -11.74 12.60 19.40
CA LYS A 121 -11.00 12.88 20.63
C LYS A 121 -9.67 13.60 20.38
N PHE A 122 -9.07 13.42 19.22
CA PHE A 122 -7.81 14.07 18.88
C PHE A 122 -7.94 15.59 18.67
N GLN A 123 -9.16 16.09 18.48
CA GLN A 123 -9.47 17.52 18.29
C GLN A 123 -10.25 18.14 19.45
N GLU A 124 -10.62 17.36 20.51
CA GLU A 124 -11.44 17.85 21.61
C GLU A 124 -10.70 18.81 22.55
N THR A 125 -9.42 18.55 22.84
CA THR A 125 -8.61 19.35 23.78
C THR A 125 -7.86 20.48 23.12
N ARG A 126 -7.48 20.30 21.88
CA ARG A 126 -6.72 21.25 21.05
C ARG A 126 -7.05 21.02 19.59
N HIS A 127 -7.10 22.11 18.81
CA HIS A 127 -7.21 21.97 17.36
C HIS A 127 -5.93 21.33 16.80
N ARG A 128 -6.05 20.12 16.21
CA ARG A 128 -4.99 19.38 15.54
C ARG A 128 -5.42 19.08 14.12
N HIS A 129 -4.54 19.27 13.14
CA HIS A 129 -4.83 18.91 11.77
C HIS A 129 -4.77 17.39 11.60
N LEU A 130 -5.84 16.83 11.04
CA LEU A 130 -5.88 15.42 10.68
C LEU A 130 -5.55 15.28 9.18
N VAL A 131 -4.51 14.52 8.88
CA VAL A 131 -4.16 14.11 7.51
C VAL A 131 -4.31 12.61 7.42
N TRP A 132 -4.99 12.09 6.41
CA TRP A 132 -5.12 10.66 6.23
C TRP A 132 -4.43 10.19 4.96
N THR A 133 -3.24 9.60 5.09
CA THR A 133 -2.56 8.92 4.00
C THR A 133 -3.27 7.60 3.72
N LEU A 134 -4.04 7.54 2.64
CA LEU A 134 -4.81 6.36 2.28
C LEU A 134 -3.91 5.25 1.76
N ARG A 135 -3.81 4.15 2.52
CA ARG A 135 -3.06 2.95 2.13
C ARG A 135 -3.91 1.91 1.40
N ASP A 136 -5.22 2.03 1.51
CA ASP A 136 -6.27 1.23 0.88
C ASP A 136 -7.61 1.98 0.91
N MET A 137 -8.71 1.31 0.58
CA MET A 137 -10.05 1.90 0.54
C MET A 137 -10.80 1.83 1.88
N TRP A 138 -10.25 1.18 2.92
CA TRP A 138 -10.95 1.00 4.19
C TRP A 138 -11.49 2.31 4.80
N PRO A 139 -10.78 3.44 4.74
CA PRO A 139 -11.27 4.69 5.35
C PRO A 139 -12.65 5.11 4.86
N PHE A 140 -12.95 4.92 3.59
CA PHE A 140 -14.22 5.36 3.00
C PHE A 140 -15.19 4.22 2.62
N THR A 141 -14.92 2.97 3.03
CA THR A 141 -15.80 1.83 2.85
C THR A 141 -16.48 1.40 4.15
N GLY A 142 -17.39 0.45 4.08
CA GLY A 142 -18.05 -0.15 5.26
C GLY A 142 -17.20 -1.20 5.98
N GLY A 143 -15.88 -1.29 5.68
CA GLY A 143 -14.98 -2.20 6.37
C GLY A 143 -14.07 -3.04 5.47
N CYS A 144 -14.36 -3.16 4.16
CA CYS A 144 -13.45 -3.83 3.21
C CYS A 144 -12.27 -2.91 2.87
N HIS A 145 -11.09 -3.51 2.67
CA HIS A 145 -9.87 -2.78 2.31
C HIS A 145 -9.74 -2.55 0.81
N TYR A 146 -10.42 -3.35 0.01
CA TYR A 146 -10.59 -3.19 -1.44
C TYR A 146 -12.00 -3.58 -1.82
N SER A 147 -12.65 -2.77 -2.64
CA SER A 147 -14.07 -2.95 -2.97
C SER A 147 -14.30 -3.91 -4.15
N GLY A 148 -13.24 -4.23 -4.92
CA GLY A 148 -13.40 -4.92 -6.19
C GLY A 148 -14.30 -4.13 -7.14
N THR A 149 -15.37 -4.77 -7.63
CA THR A 149 -16.38 -4.14 -8.49
C THR A 149 -17.53 -3.47 -7.70
N CYS A 150 -17.50 -3.54 -6.36
CA CYS A 150 -18.56 -2.96 -5.53
C CYS A 150 -18.42 -1.44 -5.44
N ALA A 151 -19.47 -0.70 -5.81
CA ALA A 151 -19.54 0.77 -5.75
C ALA A 151 -20.37 1.29 -4.57
N ALA A 152 -20.82 0.44 -3.64
CA ALA A 152 -21.71 0.84 -2.54
C ALA A 152 -21.14 1.93 -1.63
N TYR A 153 -19.81 2.07 -1.54
CA TYR A 153 -19.14 3.14 -0.76
C TYR A 153 -19.48 4.55 -1.28
N GLN A 154 -19.98 4.68 -2.50
CA GLN A 154 -20.37 5.96 -3.10
C GLN A 154 -21.67 6.52 -2.48
N THR A 155 -22.49 5.67 -1.92
CA THR A 155 -23.77 6.07 -1.28
C THR A 155 -23.81 5.62 0.19
N SER A 156 -24.01 4.34 0.42
CA SER A 156 -23.92 3.71 1.74
C SER A 156 -23.61 2.23 1.55
N CYS A 157 -22.73 1.68 2.38
CA CYS A 157 -22.47 0.24 2.36
C CYS A 157 -23.68 -0.54 2.92
N GLY A 158 -23.78 -1.81 2.58
CA GLY A 158 -24.82 -2.75 2.92
C GLY A 158 -24.90 -3.86 1.89
N SER A 159 -25.58 -4.96 2.15
CA SER A 159 -25.65 -6.15 1.26
C SER A 159 -24.28 -6.55 0.72
N CYS A 160 -23.29 -6.61 1.61
CA CYS A 160 -21.87 -6.56 1.28
C CYS A 160 -21.39 -7.85 0.58
N PRO A 161 -20.88 -7.78 -0.67
CA PRO A 161 -20.38 -8.96 -1.38
C PRO A 161 -19.11 -9.55 -0.73
N ALA A 162 -18.29 -8.73 -0.02
CA ALA A 162 -17.14 -9.23 0.72
C ALA A 162 -17.53 -10.05 1.94
N LEU A 163 -18.68 -9.78 2.55
CA LEU A 163 -19.25 -10.56 3.65
C LEU A 163 -20.11 -11.73 3.15
N GLY A 164 -20.40 -11.81 1.85
CA GLY A 164 -21.39 -12.76 1.31
C GLY A 164 -22.79 -12.52 1.86
N SER A 165 -23.15 -11.27 2.09
CA SER A 165 -24.40 -10.85 2.74
C SER A 165 -25.35 -10.24 1.72
N SER A 166 -26.63 -10.66 1.76
CA SER A 166 -27.74 -10.02 1.06
C SER A 166 -28.54 -9.06 1.94
N ASN A 167 -28.26 -9.01 3.24
CA ASN A 167 -28.94 -8.11 4.18
C ASN A 167 -28.34 -6.70 4.08
N PHE A 168 -29.17 -5.69 3.78
CA PHE A 168 -28.73 -4.30 3.71
C PHE A 168 -28.16 -3.79 5.04
N TYR A 169 -28.76 -4.17 6.18
CA TYR A 169 -28.32 -3.75 7.52
C TYR A 169 -27.23 -4.65 8.12
N ASP A 170 -26.36 -5.18 7.30
CA ASP A 170 -25.26 -6.03 7.71
C ASP A 170 -24.13 -5.27 8.43
N LEU A 171 -23.02 -5.96 8.72
CA LEU A 171 -21.89 -5.35 9.42
C LEU A 171 -21.25 -4.21 8.62
N SER A 172 -21.30 -4.26 7.29
CA SER A 172 -20.73 -3.19 6.46
C SER A 172 -21.52 -1.90 6.58
N TYR A 173 -22.85 -1.96 6.56
CA TYR A 173 -23.72 -0.82 6.81
C TYR A 173 -23.48 -0.21 8.19
N LYS A 174 -23.44 -1.05 9.24
CA LYS A 174 -23.22 -0.60 10.62
C LYS A 174 -21.85 0.05 10.80
N THR A 175 -20.83 -0.45 10.14
CA THR A 175 -19.48 0.12 10.17
C THR A 175 -19.44 1.47 9.43
N TRP A 176 -20.07 1.54 8.25
CA TRP A 176 -20.20 2.75 7.47
C TRP A 176 -20.94 3.85 8.23
N GLN A 177 -22.08 3.53 8.85
CA GLN A 177 -22.84 4.48 9.68
C GLN A 177 -22.02 5.04 10.86
N ARG A 178 -21.22 4.18 11.54
CA ARG A 178 -20.34 4.63 12.62
C ARG A 178 -19.28 5.60 12.12
N LYS A 179 -18.71 5.36 10.94
CA LYS A 179 -17.76 6.27 10.29
C LYS A 179 -18.44 7.59 9.95
N GLN A 180 -19.59 7.55 9.29
CA GLN A 180 -20.36 8.73 8.93
C GLN A 180 -20.68 9.60 10.15
N SER A 181 -21.23 9.00 11.21
CA SER A 181 -21.57 9.73 12.44
C SER A 181 -20.34 10.31 13.14
N ALA A 182 -19.21 9.59 13.14
CA ALA A 182 -18.01 10.01 13.83
C ALA A 182 -17.26 11.12 13.07
N TRP A 183 -17.28 11.13 11.73
CA TRP A 183 -16.44 12.00 10.91
C TRP A 183 -17.20 13.15 10.23
N LYS A 184 -18.52 13.20 10.36
CA LYS A 184 -19.37 14.20 9.69
C LYS A 184 -18.87 15.65 9.81
N ASN A 185 -18.31 15.99 10.98
CA ASN A 185 -17.88 17.36 11.30
C ASN A 185 -16.35 17.44 11.54
N LEU A 186 -15.60 16.42 11.15
CA LEU A 186 -14.14 16.46 11.24
C LEU A 186 -13.55 17.03 9.95
N ASP A 187 -12.65 17.99 10.11
CA ASP A 187 -11.79 18.43 9.01
C ASP A 187 -10.62 17.47 8.87
N ILE A 188 -10.63 16.68 7.80
CA ILE A 188 -9.61 15.67 7.50
C ILE A 188 -9.09 15.91 6.10
N THR A 189 -7.83 16.24 5.98
CA THR A 189 -7.18 16.24 4.64
C THR A 189 -6.85 14.82 4.22
N ILE A 190 -7.31 14.41 3.06
CA ILE A 190 -7.13 13.08 2.50
C ILE A 190 -5.93 13.10 1.56
N ALA A 191 -4.93 12.24 1.82
CA ALA A 191 -3.72 12.09 1.01
C ALA A 191 -3.66 10.69 0.36
N PRO A 192 -4.36 10.46 -0.76
CA PRO A 192 -4.32 9.19 -1.48
C PRO A 192 -2.96 8.97 -2.15
N LEU A 193 -2.54 7.70 -2.29
CA LEU A 193 -1.28 7.33 -2.91
C LEU A 193 -1.30 7.36 -4.44
N SER A 194 -2.48 7.44 -5.05
CA SER A 194 -2.65 7.44 -6.51
C SER A 194 -3.88 8.25 -6.92
N ASN A 195 -3.91 8.65 -8.18
CA ASN A 195 -5.06 9.33 -8.78
C ASN A 195 -6.32 8.47 -8.73
N TRP A 196 -6.19 7.16 -9.03
CA TRP A 196 -7.32 6.23 -8.89
C TRP A 196 -7.92 6.20 -7.48
N LEU A 197 -7.07 6.14 -6.45
CA LEU A 197 -7.54 6.12 -5.06
C LEU A 197 -8.15 7.46 -4.65
N ALA A 198 -7.64 8.57 -5.21
CA ALA A 198 -8.23 9.90 -5.04
C ALA A 198 -9.62 9.99 -5.67
N ASP A 199 -9.80 9.45 -6.86
CA ASP A 199 -11.11 9.43 -7.54
C ASP A 199 -12.13 8.57 -6.77
N CYS A 200 -11.70 7.41 -6.25
CA CYS A 200 -12.53 6.62 -5.36
C CYS A 200 -12.93 7.40 -4.08
N ALA A 201 -12.00 8.12 -3.47
CA ALA A 201 -12.28 8.94 -2.29
C ALA A 201 -13.23 10.11 -2.60
N ARG A 202 -13.05 10.82 -3.71
CA ARG A 202 -13.95 11.90 -4.17
C ARG A 202 -15.37 11.41 -4.43
N GLN A 203 -15.51 10.20 -4.97
CA GLN A 203 -16.81 9.58 -5.24
C GLN A 203 -17.46 8.98 -3.97
N SER A 204 -16.71 8.83 -2.88
CA SER A 204 -17.25 8.22 -1.66
C SER A 204 -18.17 9.18 -0.89
N ALA A 205 -19.26 8.67 -0.34
CA ALA A 205 -20.15 9.46 0.48
C ALA A 205 -19.50 9.96 1.79
N LEU A 206 -18.38 9.38 2.21
CA LEU A 206 -17.69 9.79 3.44
C LEU A 206 -16.67 10.91 3.21
N PHE A 207 -16.05 10.99 2.02
CA PHE A 207 -14.93 11.92 1.78
C PHE A 207 -15.13 12.87 0.59
N SER A 208 -16.29 12.84 -0.11
CA SER A 208 -16.57 13.71 -1.25
C SER A 208 -16.42 15.22 -0.98
N HIS A 209 -16.58 15.63 0.27
CA HIS A 209 -16.50 17.03 0.73
C HIS A 209 -15.13 17.38 1.35
N GLN A 210 -14.24 16.41 1.53
CA GLN A 210 -12.94 16.62 2.17
C GLN A 210 -11.92 17.16 1.15
N ARG A 211 -10.90 17.88 1.65
CA ARG A 211 -9.74 18.24 0.84
C ARG A 211 -8.97 16.98 0.45
N ILE A 212 -8.69 16.81 -0.85
CA ILE A 212 -7.96 15.65 -1.37
C ILE A 212 -6.73 16.09 -2.15
N GLN A 213 -5.56 15.63 -1.74
CA GLN A 213 -4.28 15.89 -2.39
C GLN A 213 -3.51 14.59 -2.59
N VAL A 214 -3.24 14.20 -3.85
CA VAL A 214 -2.48 12.98 -4.14
C VAL A 214 -1.02 13.17 -3.75
N ILE A 215 -0.51 12.26 -2.92
CA ILE A 215 0.91 12.19 -2.56
C ILE A 215 1.35 10.72 -2.64
N PRO A 216 2.14 10.32 -3.65
CA PRO A 216 2.49 8.94 -3.89
C PRO A 216 3.43 8.37 -2.81
N ASN A 217 3.54 7.04 -2.78
CA ASN A 217 4.58 6.39 -2.01
C ASN A 217 5.96 6.76 -2.54
N ALA A 218 6.93 6.77 -1.62
CA ALA A 218 8.34 6.90 -1.95
C ALA A 218 9.12 5.63 -1.61
N ILE A 219 10.33 5.56 -2.14
CA ILE A 219 11.27 4.49 -1.91
C ILE A 219 12.66 5.05 -1.59
N ASP A 220 13.43 4.31 -0.82
CA ASP A 220 14.84 4.59 -0.58
C ASP A 220 15.68 4.15 -1.80
N THR A 221 15.97 5.10 -2.68
CA THR A 221 16.73 4.86 -3.92
C THR A 221 18.21 4.53 -3.69
N ASN A 222 18.72 4.69 -2.45
CA ASN A 222 20.06 4.24 -2.09
C ASN A 222 20.07 2.74 -1.75
N LYS A 223 19.00 2.22 -1.16
CA LYS A 223 18.82 0.79 -0.88
C LYS A 223 18.36 0.02 -2.11
N TYR A 224 17.29 0.52 -2.76
CA TYR A 224 16.78 -0.04 -4.01
C TYR A 224 17.47 0.67 -5.18
N ARG A 225 18.62 0.13 -5.55
CA ARG A 225 19.44 0.63 -6.67
C ARG A 225 19.87 -0.54 -7.54
N PRO A 226 20.23 -0.29 -8.80
CA PRO A 226 20.76 -1.32 -9.68
C PRO A 226 22.00 -1.96 -9.08
N ILE A 227 22.03 -3.28 -9.08
CA ILE A 227 23.16 -4.13 -8.76
C ILE A 227 23.54 -4.82 -10.07
N ASP A 228 24.84 -5.04 -10.30
CA ASP A 228 25.27 -5.79 -11.47
C ASP A 228 24.50 -7.11 -11.61
N LYS A 229 23.88 -7.31 -12.77
CA LYS A 229 22.94 -8.41 -13.01
C LYS A 229 23.58 -9.78 -12.81
N ALA A 230 24.81 -9.96 -13.27
CA ALA A 230 25.51 -11.23 -13.14
C ALA A 230 25.83 -11.51 -11.66
N THR A 231 26.25 -10.49 -10.93
CA THR A 231 26.46 -10.57 -9.48
C THR A 231 25.17 -10.90 -8.72
N ALA A 232 24.06 -10.22 -9.04
CA ALA A 232 22.77 -10.46 -8.41
C ALA A 232 22.26 -11.89 -8.65
N ARG A 233 22.41 -12.40 -9.87
CA ARG A 233 22.08 -13.78 -10.23
C ARG A 233 22.94 -14.81 -9.50
N ASN A 234 24.24 -14.57 -9.41
CA ASN A 234 25.16 -15.44 -8.67
C ASN A 234 24.79 -15.53 -7.20
N LEU A 235 24.46 -14.40 -6.54
CA LEU A 235 24.06 -14.37 -5.14
C LEU A 235 22.77 -15.17 -4.87
N LEU A 236 21.89 -15.28 -5.85
CA LEU A 236 20.61 -16.01 -5.73
C LEU A 236 20.65 -17.39 -6.39
N ASN A 237 21.80 -17.85 -6.90
CA ASN A 237 21.96 -19.10 -7.66
C ASN A 237 20.99 -19.21 -8.85
N LEU A 238 20.83 -18.10 -9.60
CA LEU A 238 19.96 -18.01 -10.76
C LEU A 238 20.76 -18.16 -12.07
N PRO A 239 20.13 -18.65 -13.15
CA PRO A 239 20.83 -18.87 -14.44
C PRO A 239 21.29 -17.55 -15.06
N GLN A 240 22.50 -17.57 -15.65
CA GLN A 240 23.10 -16.41 -16.30
C GLN A 240 22.63 -16.24 -17.76
N ASN A 241 22.26 -17.32 -18.40
CA ASN A 241 21.96 -17.39 -19.84
C ASN A 241 20.45 -17.41 -20.16
N LYS A 242 19.59 -17.08 -19.17
CA LYS A 242 18.13 -17.01 -19.33
C LYS A 242 17.62 -15.58 -19.20
N LYS A 243 16.48 -15.29 -19.82
CA LYS A 243 15.69 -14.09 -19.51
C LYS A 243 14.79 -14.39 -18.30
N LEU A 244 14.96 -13.61 -17.23
CA LEU A 244 14.31 -13.86 -15.96
C LEU A 244 13.06 -13.00 -15.80
N ILE A 245 11.90 -13.64 -15.64
CA ILE A 245 10.59 -13.02 -15.41
C ILE A 245 10.29 -13.09 -13.92
N LEU A 246 10.36 -11.97 -13.23
CA LEU A 246 10.13 -11.90 -11.79
C LEU A 246 8.66 -11.64 -11.47
N PHE A 247 8.13 -12.37 -10.50
CA PHE A 247 6.84 -12.12 -9.89
C PHE A 247 6.96 -12.23 -8.37
N GLY A 248 6.34 -11.31 -7.63
CA GLY A 248 6.39 -11.40 -6.18
C GLY A 248 5.40 -10.48 -5.48
N ALA A 249 4.87 -11.00 -4.41
CA ALA A 249 4.01 -10.29 -3.47
C ALA A 249 3.94 -11.09 -2.17
N LEU A 250 3.46 -10.49 -1.11
CA LEU A 250 3.14 -11.25 0.12
C LEU A 250 1.96 -12.19 -0.16
N SER A 251 2.20 -13.49 0.00
CA SER A 251 1.20 -14.56 -0.24
C SER A 251 0.52 -14.48 -1.62
N PRO A 252 1.28 -14.44 -2.72
CA PRO A 252 0.76 -14.14 -4.06
C PRO A 252 -0.27 -15.16 -4.56
N THR A 253 -0.22 -16.39 -4.08
CA THR A 253 -1.18 -17.46 -4.45
C THR A 253 -2.46 -17.43 -3.62
N ALA A 254 -2.43 -16.85 -2.42
CA ALA A 254 -3.58 -16.76 -1.51
C ALA A 254 -4.41 -15.49 -1.69
N ASP A 255 -3.77 -14.39 -2.10
CA ASP A 255 -4.44 -13.11 -2.39
C ASP A 255 -4.78 -13.01 -3.88
N SER A 256 -6.02 -13.30 -4.23
CA SER A 256 -6.50 -13.27 -5.62
C SER A 256 -6.30 -11.88 -6.30
N ARG A 257 -6.22 -10.80 -5.52
CA ARG A 257 -5.96 -9.45 -6.07
C ARG A 257 -4.59 -9.33 -6.72
N LYS A 258 -3.62 -10.18 -6.33
CA LYS A 258 -2.27 -10.19 -6.90
C LYS A 258 -2.19 -10.80 -8.30
N GLY A 259 -3.31 -11.38 -8.77
CA GLY A 259 -3.46 -11.79 -10.16
C GLY A 259 -2.63 -13.01 -10.57
N PHE A 260 -2.30 -13.90 -9.63
CA PHE A 260 -1.52 -15.10 -9.94
C PHE A 260 -2.14 -15.96 -11.06
N THR A 261 -3.46 -16.03 -11.15
CA THR A 261 -4.16 -16.73 -12.23
C THR A 261 -3.89 -16.09 -13.59
N HIS A 262 -3.93 -14.75 -13.68
CA HIS A 262 -3.59 -14.03 -14.90
C HIS A 262 -2.12 -14.20 -15.32
N LEU A 263 -1.20 -14.24 -14.32
CA LEU A 263 0.20 -14.57 -14.60
C LEU A 263 0.31 -15.97 -15.20
N ARG A 264 -0.28 -16.97 -14.56
CA ARG A 264 -0.24 -18.36 -15.05
C ARG A 264 -0.74 -18.46 -16.49
N ASP A 265 -1.89 -17.84 -16.78
CA ASP A 265 -2.50 -17.89 -18.11
C ASP A 265 -1.63 -17.11 -19.14
N ALA A 266 -1.00 -16.00 -18.76
CA ALA A 266 -0.04 -15.28 -19.61
C ALA A 266 1.24 -16.12 -19.88
N LEU A 267 1.75 -16.82 -18.87
CA LEU A 267 2.90 -17.72 -19.03
C LEU A 267 2.56 -18.93 -19.91
N GLN A 268 1.33 -19.44 -19.88
CA GLN A 268 0.87 -20.48 -20.80
C GLN A 268 0.91 -19.98 -22.25
N HIS A 269 0.44 -18.76 -22.53
CA HIS A 269 0.55 -18.16 -23.87
C HIS A 269 2.01 -17.97 -24.29
N LEU A 270 2.87 -17.58 -23.36
CA LEU A 270 4.30 -17.37 -23.63
C LEU A 270 5.03 -18.69 -23.91
N SER A 271 4.70 -19.76 -23.19
CA SER A 271 5.31 -21.09 -23.32
C SER A 271 5.06 -21.77 -24.68
N SER A 272 3.98 -21.39 -25.37
CA SER A 272 3.67 -21.89 -26.72
C SER A 272 4.49 -21.25 -27.82
N GLN A 273 5.37 -20.29 -27.49
CA GLN A 273 6.20 -19.58 -28.48
C GLN A 273 7.60 -20.22 -28.63
N PRO A 274 8.25 -20.12 -29.79
CA PRO A 274 9.56 -20.75 -30.04
C PRO A 274 10.67 -20.31 -29.07
N VAL A 275 10.63 -19.07 -28.58
CA VAL A 275 11.61 -18.49 -27.65
C VAL A 275 11.40 -18.89 -26.19
N SER A 276 10.43 -19.75 -25.90
CA SER A 276 10.07 -20.13 -24.52
C SER A 276 11.21 -20.83 -23.76
N SER A 277 12.12 -21.52 -24.46
CA SER A 277 13.29 -22.17 -23.87
C SER A 277 14.25 -21.18 -23.19
N ASP A 278 14.21 -19.91 -23.55
CA ASP A 278 15.12 -18.88 -23.06
C ASP A 278 14.60 -18.16 -21.81
N TYR A 279 13.38 -18.49 -21.38
CA TYR A 279 12.72 -17.85 -20.25
C TYR A 279 12.75 -18.72 -18.99
N GLU A 280 12.86 -18.06 -17.83
CA GLU A 280 12.65 -18.67 -16.51
C GLU A 280 11.87 -17.70 -15.60
N VAL A 281 10.95 -18.25 -14.83
CA VAL A 281 10.11 -17.49 -13.88
C VAL A 281 10.74 -17.55 -12.50
N ILE A 282 10.87 -16.40 -11.86
CA ILE A 282 11.37 -16.27 -10.50
C ILE A 282 10.24 -15.78 -9.62
N ILE A 283 9.95 -16.47 -8.52
CA ILE A 283 8.84 -16.13 -7.61
C ILE A 283 9.36 -15.92 -6.18
N PHE A 284 8.97 -14.81 -5.56
CA PHE A 284 9.21 -14.56 -4.13
C PHE A 284 7.91 -14.24 -3.36
N GLY A 285 7.94 -14.33 -2.02
CA GLY A 285 6.82 -14.07 -1.13
C GLY A 285 5.90 -15.26 -0.89
N THR A 286 6.31 -16.43 -1.33
CA THR A 286 5.70 -17.72 -1.04
C THR A 286 6.74 -18.82 -1.15
N ASP A 287 6.57 -19.88 -0.38
CA ASP A 287 7.32 -21.13 -0.59
C ASP A 287 6.81 -21.85 -1.84
N LYS A 288 7.59 -22.83 -2.31
CA LYS A 288 7.15 -23.71 -3.39
C LYS A 288 5.84 -24.38 -2.98
N PRO A 289 4.77 -24.25 -3.77
CA PRO A 289 3.49 -24.86 -3.44
C PRO A 289 3.61 -26.38 -3.31
N ALA A 290 2.94 -26.95 -2.32
CA ALA A 290 2.89 -28.40 -2.12
C ALA A 290 2.19 -29.14 -3.29
N GLN A 291 1.27 -28.46 -3.99
CA GLN A 291 0.64 -28.95 -5.21
C GLN A 291 1.37 -28.37 -6.43
N ASN A 292 1.59 -29.21 -7.45
CA ASN A 292 2.21 -28.79 -8.69
C ASN A 292 1.31 -27.80 -9.44
N ILE A 293 1.61 -26.52 -9.29
CA ILE A 293 0.96 -25.47 -10.08
C ILE A 293 1.72 -25.40 -11.41
N ALA A 294 1.06 -25.79 -12.49
CA ALA A 294 1.66 -25.70 -13.83
C ALA A 294 1.82 -24.24 -14.23
N LEU A 295 3.07 -23.75 -14.24
CA LEU A 295 3.43 -22.39 -14.71
C LEU A 295 3.93 -22.41 -16.17
N HIS A 296 4.00 -23.61 -16.79
CA HIS A 296 4.36 -23.86 -18.20
C HIS A 296 5.79 -23.43 -18.60
N LEU A 297 6.54 -22.76 -17.71
CA LEU A 297 7.95 -22.39 -17.88
C LEU A 297 8.77 -22.88 -16.66
N PRO A 298 10.08 -23.10 -16.82
CA PRO A 298 10.98 -23.33 -15.69
C PRO A 298 10.79 -22.26 -14.61
N THR A 299 10.67 -22.69 -13.35
CA THR A 299 10.34 -21.76 -12.25
C THR A 299 11.19 -22.01 -11.02
N THR A 300 11.83 -20.96 -10.52
CA THR A 300 12.58 -20.93 -9.27
C THR A 300 11.82 -20.12 -8.19
N PHE A 301 11.67 -20.69 -7.00
CA PHE A 301 11.04 -20.03 -5.86
C PHE A 301 12.13 -19.56 -4.88
N LEU A 302 12.14 -18.25 -4.57
CA LEU A 302 13.08 -17.64 -3.63
C LEU A 302 12.55 -17.62 -2.17
N GLY A 303 11.34 -18.13 -1.93
CA GLY A 303 10.71 -18.06 -0.61
C GLY A 303 10.33 -16.65 -0.18
N TYR A 304 10.30 -16.40 1.13
CA TYR A 304 9.99 -15.10 1.71
C TYR A 304 11.24 -14.23 1.80
N LEU A 305 11.27 -13.11 1.08
CA LEU A 305 12.32 -12.11 1.17
C LEU A 305 11.87 -11.02 2.14
N ASN A 306 12.54 -10.90 3.29
CA ASN A 306 12.08 -10.07 4.41
C ASN A 306 12.84 -8.75 4.57
N ASP A 307 13.97 -8.58 3.90
CA ASP A 307 14.82 -7.39 3.98
C ASP A 307 14.95 -6.66 2.64
N ASP A 308 15.26 -5.37 2.71
CA ASP A 308 15.34 -4.48 1.55
C ASP A 308 16.52 -4.84 0.61
N ILE A 309 17.61 -5.39 1.15
CA ILE A 309 18.81 -5.71 0.36
C ILE A 309 18.55 -6.93 -0.51
N THR A 310 18.04 -8.01 0.08
CA THR A 310 17.71 -9.24 -0.66
C THR A 310 16.62 -8.97 -1.72
N LEU A 311 15.64 -8.11 -1.42
CA LEU A 311 14.66 -7.65 -2.40
C LEU A 311 15.32 -6.88 -3.56
N ALA A 312 16.24 -5.94 -3.27
CA ALA A 312 16.96 -5.20 -4.31
C ALA A 312 17.81 -6.11 -5.21
N ILE A 313 18.44 -7.16 -4.62
CA ILE A 313 19.17 -8.18 -5.37
C ILE A 313 18.20 -8.94 -6.31
N ALA A 314 17.03 -9.38 -5.78
CA ALA A 314 16.05 -10.12 -6.59
C ALA A 314 15.51 -9.28 -7.76
N TYR A 315 15.20 -8.00 -7.52
CA TYR A 315 14.79 -7.10 -8.60
C TYR A 315 15.91 -6.90 -9.62
N SER A 316 17.15 -6.67 -9.19
CA SER A 316 18.30 -6.44 -10.10
C SER A 316 18.67 -7.68 -10.91
N ALA A 317 18.41 -8.89 -10.40
CA ALA A 317 18.67 -10.15 -11.12
C ALA A 317 17.70 -10.36 -12.30
N ALA A 318 16.52 -9.78 -12.25
CA ALA A 318 15.47 -9.96 -13.24
C ALA A 318 15.67 -9.09 -14.50
N ASP A 319 15.07 -9.53 -15.61
CA ASP A 319 14.99 -8.74 -16.84
C ASP A 319 13.66 -7.97 -16.91
N VAL A 320 12.61 -8.51 -16.30
CA VAL A 320 11.30 -7.87 -16.23
C VAL A 320 10.59 -8.27 -14.93
N MET A 321 9.90 -7.34 -14.30
CA MET A 321 8.96 -7.62 -13.21
C MET A 321 7.53 -7.62 -13.75
N VAL A 322 6.76 -8.66 -13.44
CA VAL A 322 5.34 -8.73 -13.80
C VAL A 322 4.48 -8.46 -12.57
N VAL A 323 3.57 -7.48 -12.69
CA VAL A 323 2.63 -7.08 -11.64
C VAL A 323 1.20 -7.22 -12.16
N PRO A 324 0.63 -8.43 -12.22
CA PRO A 324 -0.68 -8.70 -12.81
C PRO A 324 -1.82 -8.41 -11.84
N SER A 325 -1.59 -7.52 -10.88
CA SER A 325 -2.56 -7.19 -9.83
C SER A 325 -3.84 -6.60 -10.39
N ILE A 326 -4.98 -7.07 -9.85
CA ILE A 326 -6.31 -6.61 -10.25
C ILE A 326 -6.62 -5.27 -9.61
N GLN A 327 -6.17 -5.04 -8.38
CA GLN A 327 -6.44 -3.82 -7.65
C GLN A 327 -5.29 -3.48 -6.68
N GLU A 328 -4.68 -2.32 -6.87
CA GLU A 328 -3.59 -1.79 -6.04
C GLU A 328 -3.86 -0.33 -5.67
N ALA A 329 -3.60 0.03 -4.42
CA ALA A 329 -3.65 1.43 -4.02
C ALA A 329 -2.55 2.27 -4.69
N PHE A 330 -1.40 1.66 -4.98
CA PHE A 330 -0.27 2.28 -5.66
C PHE A 330 0.59 1.28 -6.44
N GLY A 331 0.84 0.07 -5.89
CA GLY A 331 1.74 -0.92 -6.50
C GLY A 331 3.20 -0.72 -6.08
N LYS A 332 3.49 -0.88 -4.79
CA LYS A 332 4.84 -0.65 -4.24
C LYS A 332 5.92 -1.48 -4.91
N THR A 333 5.65 -2.75 -5.24
CA THR A 333 6.59 -3.65 -5.92
C THR A 333 7.01 -3.15 -7.31
N SER A 334 6.15 -2.38 -7.99
CA SER A 334 6.51 -1.78 -9.29
C SER A 334 7.61 -0.73 -9.13
N ILE A 335 7.50 0.18 -8.17
CA ILE A 335 8.55 1.20 -7.95
C ILE A 335 9.82 0.61 -7.33
N GLU A 336 9.72 -0.49 -6.56
CA GLU A 336 10.88 -1.23 -6.06
C GLU A 336 11.69 -1.83 -7.22
N ALA A 337 11.02 -2.51 -8.15
CA ALA A 337 11.64 -3.06 -9.35
C ALA A 337 12.23 -1.96 -10.24
N MET A 338 11.44 -0.92 -10.55
CA MET A 338 11.90 0.21 -11.37
C MET A 338 13.08 0.96 -10.73
N SER A 339 13.12 1.06 -9.41
CA SER A 339 14.26 1.64 -8.68
C SER A 339 15.55 0.83 -8.87
N CYS A 340 15.42 -0.48 -9.07
CA CYS A 340 16.54 -1.38 -9.41
C CYS A 340 16.81 -1.48 -10.93
N ALA A 341 16.26 -0.54 -11.73
CA ALA A 341 16.34 -0.52 -13.19
C ALA A 341 15.71 -1.76 -13.85
N THR A 342 14.69 -2.34 -13.26
CA THR A 342 13.94 -3.47 -13.81
C THR A 342 12.58 -2.97 -14.31
N PRO A 343 12.33 -2.99 -15.64
CA PRO A 343 11.06 -2.54 -16.21
C PRO A 343 9.90 -3.43 -15.77
N VAL A 344 8.71 -2.85 -15.76
CA VAL A 344 7.50 -3.51 -15.23
C VAL A 344 6.48 -3.76 -16.32
N VAL A 345 5.94 -4.97 -16.36
CA VAL A 345 4.75 -5.31 -17.14
C VAL A 345 3.57 -5.49 -16.19
N ALA A 346 2.52 -4.70 -16.35
CA ALA A 346 1.37 -4.73 -15.46
C ALA A 346 0.07 -4.40 -16.21
N PHE A 347 -1.08 -4.72 -15.63
CA PHE A 347 -2.33 -4.24 -16.16
C PHE A 347 -2.47 -2.72 -16.01
N LYS A 348 -3.04 -2.06 -17.02
CA LYS A 348 -3.39 -0.64 -16.98
C LYS A 348 -4.61 -0.44 -16.08
N THR A 349 -4.43 -0.58 -14.77
CA THR A 349 -5.53 -0.54 -13.80
C THR A 349 -5.10 0.12 -12.49
N THR A 350 -6.06 0.73 -11.82
CA THR A 350 -5.96 1.26 -10.46
C THR A 350 -4.69 2.11 -10.20
N GLY A 351 -4.06 2.04 -9.05
CA GLY A 351 -2.88 2.83 -8.74
C GLY A 351 -1.61 2.48 -9.52
N LEU A 352 -1.58 1.38 -10.27
CA LEU A 352 -0.44 1.02 -11.13
C LEU A 352 -0.26 1.99 -12.30
N GLN A 353 -1.35 2.63 -12.76
CA GLN A 353 -1.32 3.60 -13.87
C GLN A 353 -0.48 4.85 -13.56
N ASP A 354 -0.27 5.17 -12.29
CA ASP A 354 0.47 6.36 -11.90
C ASP A 354 1.99 6.18 -12.01
N SER A 355 2.47 4.94 -11.97
CA SER A 355 3.90 4.63 -12.03
C SER A 355 4.35 4.08 -13.37
N ILE A 356 3.48 3.35 -14.10
CA ILE A 356 3.85 2.65 -15.32
C ILE A 356 3.34 3.42 -16.55
N VAL A 357 4.27 3.95 -17.32
CA VAL A 357 4.01 4.62 -18.60
C VAL A 357 4.29 3.63 -19.74
N HIS A 358 3.23 3.27 -20.48
CA HIS A 358 3.26 2.27 -21.55
C HIS A 358 4.37 2.55 -22.56
N GLN A 359 5.21 1.55 -22.83
CA GLN A 359 6.32 1.57 -23.78
C GLN A 359 7.42 2.62 -23.48
N HIS A 360 7.38 3.23 -22.30
CA HIS A 360 8.41 4.17 -21.86
C HIS A 360 9.28 3.61 -20.72
N ASN A 361 8.66 3.16 -19.62
CA ASN A 361 9.37 2.57 -18.47
C ASN A 361 8.90 1.15 -18.15
N GLY A 362 8.09 0.57 -19.04
CA GLY A 362 7.49 -0.74 -18.90
C GLY A 362 6.36 -0.93 -19.92
N TYR A 363 5.47 -1.90 -19.67
CA TYR A 363 4.35 -2.20 -20.53
C TYR A 363 3.04 -2.22 -19.71
N ALA A 364 2.11 -1.34 -20.03
CA ALA A 364 0.78 -1.31 -19.42
C ALA A 364 -0.18 -2.12 -20.31
N ALA A 365 -0.42 -3.37 -19.91
CA ALA A 365 -1.32 -4.29 -20.61
C ALA A 365 -2.79 -3.95 -20.38
N LYS A 366 -3.66 -4.34 -21.30
CA LYS A 366 -5.12 -4.23 -21.15
C LYS A 366 -5.59 -4.94 -19.89
N CYS A 367 -6.57 -4.31 -19.21
CA CYS A 367 -7.06 -4.83 -17.94
C CYS A 367 -7.52 -6.28 -18.07
N PHE A 368 -6.89 -7.16 -17.31
CA PHE A 368 -7.24 -8.58 -17.12
C PHE A 368 -7.11 -9.43 -18.40
N ASP A 369 -6.44 -8.93 -19.43
CA ASP A 369 -6.14 -9.66 -20.67
C ASP A 369 -4.77 -10.36 -20.52
N ALA A 370 -4.81 -11.67 -20.28
CA ALA A 370 -3.60 -12.50 -20.13
C ALA A 370 -2.80 -12.60 -21.45
N THR A 371 -3.46 -12.49 -22.60
CA THR A 371 -2.81 -12.52 -23.91
C THR A 371 -2.00 -11.24 -24.11
N ASP A 372 -2.55 -10.08 -23.78
CA ASP A 372 -1.85 -8.80 -23.88
C ASP A 372 -0.74 -8.69 -22.81
N LEU A 373 -0.96 -9.27 -21.61
CA LEU A 373 0.09 -9.38 -20.60
C LEU A 373 1.28 -10.22 -21.11
N SER A 374 1.01 -11.35 -21.76
CA SER A 374 2.01 -12.21 -22.41
C SER A 374 2.75 -11.47 -23.53
N ALA A 375 2.01 -10.76 -24.39
CA ALA A 375 2.58 -9.94 -25.44
C ALA A 375 3.49 -8.84 -24.89
N GLY A 376 3.11 -8.22 -23.79
CA GLY A 376 3.92 -7.21 -23.09
C GLY A 376 5.23 -7.79 -22.53
N ILE A 377 5.19 -8.98 -21.91
CA ILE A 377 6.40 -9.67 -21.42
C ILE A 377 7.35 -9.94 -22.59
N LYS A 378 6.83 -10.53 -23.66
CA LYS A 378 7.62 -10.79 -24.86
C LYS A 378 8.21 -9.52 -25.43
N TRP A 379 7.40 -8.48 -25.63
CA TRP A 379 7.83 -7.20 -26.20
C TRP A 379 8.97 -6.56 -25.41
N VAL A 380 8.95 -6.64 -24.08
CA VAL A 380 10.05 -6.14 -23.23
C VAL A 380 11.32 -6.97 -23.42
N LEU A 381 11.22 -8.30 -23.57
CA LEU A 381 12.36 -9.23 -23.52
C LEU A 381 13.02 -9.54 -24.88
N GLU A 382 12.32 -9.36 -25.98
CA GLU A 382 12.78 -9.79 -27.32
C GLU A 382 13.84 -8.87 -27.95
N ASP A 383 14.00 -7.64 -27.45
CA ASP A 383 14.94 -6.64 -27.97
C ASP A 383 15.79 -6.07 -26.84
N GLU A 384 17.10 -6.32 -26.89
CA GLU A 384 18.05 -5.95 -25.84
C GLU A 384 18.22 -4.43 -25.72
N SER A 385 18.24 -3.70 -26.84
CA SER A 385 18.36 -2.24 -26.85
C SER A 385 17.13 -1.57 -26.22
N ARG A 386 15.95 -2.10 -26.54
CA ARG A 386 14.70 -1.66 -25.94
C ARG A 386 14.66 -1.96 -24.44
N LEU A 387 15.07 -3.16 -24.02
CA LEU A 387 15.14 -3.55 -22.63
C LEU A 387 16.05 -2.60 -21.84
N GLN A 388 17.23 -2.28 -22.38
CA GLN A 388 18.14 -1.32 -21.76
C GLN A 388 17.50 0.06 -21.62
N THR A 389 16.88 0.60 -22.67
CA THR A 389 16.20 1.89 -22.66
C THR A 389 15.06 1.93 -21.62
N LEU A 390 14.25 0.86 -21.56
CA LEU A 390 13.17 0.75 -20.57
C LEU A 390 13.74 0.69 -19.14
N SER A 391 14.86 0.01 -18.93
CA SER A 391 15.53 -0.09 -17.63
C SER A 391 16.03 1.27 -17.13
N GLU A 392 16.65 2.05 -18.00
CA GLU A 392 17.11 3.41 -17.72
C GLU A 392 15.92 4.34 -17.38
N HIS A 393 14.89 4.32 -18.20
CA HIS A 393 13.67 5.13 -17.97
C HIS A 393 12.91 4.70 -16.71
N ALA A 394 12.88 3.40 -16.38
CA ALA A 394 12.29 2.91 -15.14
C ALA A 394 12.99 3.53 -13.93
N ARG A 395 14.31 3.50 -13.88
CA ARG A 395 15.11 4.11 -12.82
C ARG A 395 14.91 5.63 -12.75
N GLN A 396 15.00 6.34 -13.87
CA GLN A 396 14.79 7.80 -13.95
C GLN A 396 13.41 8.22 -13.47
N THR A 397 12.37 7.43 -13.81
CA THR A 397 11.00 7.69 -13.33
C THR A 397 10.92 7.67 -11.81
N VAL A 398 11.59 6.71 -11.16
CA VAL A 398 11.59 6.63 -9.69
C VAL A 398 12.40 7.78 -9.08
N GLU A 399 13.58 8.06 -9.61
CA GLU A 399 14.44 9.14 -9.11
C GLU A 399 13.80 10.53 -9.22
N SER A 400 13.01 10.76 -10.26
CA SER A 400 12.34 12.03 -10.48
C SER A 400 11.04 12.22 -9.70
N LYS A 401 10.34 11.12 -9.29
CA LYS A 401 8.96 11.22 -8.76
C LYS A 401 8.74 10.54 -7.42
N PHE A 402 9.51 9.49 -7.09
CA PHE A 402 9.16 8.59 -5.99
C PHE A 402 10.27 8.46 -4.93
N THR A 403 11.12 9.48 -4.78
CA THR A 403 12.17 9.51 -3.75
C THR A 403 11.63 9.98 -2.40
N PHE A 404 12.33 9.64 -1.32
CA PHE A 404 12.03 10.14 0.03
C PHE A 404 12.01 11.67 0.10
N SER A 405 12.98 12.35 -0.56
CA SER A 405 13.02 13.80 -0.62
C SER A 405 11.79 14.39 -1.29
N HIS A 406 11.37 13.82 -2.42
CA HIS A 406 10.17 14.27 -3.14
C HIS A 406 8.91 14.16 -2.28
N GLN A 407 8.70 13.01 -1.66
CA GLN A 407 7.55 12.78 -0.77
C GLN A 407 7.58 13.70 0.45
N ALA A 408 8.76 13.84 1.09
CA ALA A 408 8.91 14.71 2.26
C ALA A 408 8.57 16.16 1.94
N GLU A 409 9.03 16.71 0.80
CA GLU A 409 8.72 18.08 0.40
C GLU A 409 7.22 18.27 0.10
N GLN A 410 6.55 17.29 -0.53
CA GLN A 410 5.10 17.35 -0.75
C GLN A 410 4.33 17.37 0.57
N TYR A 411 4.71 16.55 1.56
CA TYR A 411 4.06 16.57 2.89
C TYR A 411 4.41 17.81 3.68
N LYS A 412 5.64 18.32 3.63
CA LYS A 412 6.02 19.58 4.27
C LYS A 412 5.20 20.75 3.70
N SER A 413 5.03 20.80 2.38
CA SER A 413 4.18 21.80 1.72
C SER A 413 2.73 21.69 2.18
N LEU A 414 2.15 20.48 2.20
CA LEU A 414 0.80 20.23 2.70
C LEU A 414 0.64 20.68 4.16
N TYR A 415 1.56 20.30 5.03
CA TYR A 415 1.51 20.63 6.45
C TYR A 415 1.63 22.14 6.71
N ARG A 416 2.50 22.86 5.97
CA ARG A 416 2.58 24.32 6.06
C ARG A 416 1.27 24.99 5.67
N GLN A 417 0.65 24.58 4.57
CA GLN A 417 -0.63 25.12 4.12
C GLN A 417 -1.74 24.93 5.17
N LEU A 418 -1.76 23.77 5.84
CA LEU A 418 -2.72 23.52 6.92
C LEU A 418 -2.46 24.40 8.14
N PHE A 419 -1.21 24.67 8.46
CA PHE A 419 -0.82 25.51 9.60
C PHE A 419 -1.12 26.99 9.35
N GLU A 420 -0.88 27.49 8.15
CA GLU A 420 -1.11 28.88 7.75
C GLU A 420 -2.61 29.21 7.66
N ALA A 421 -3.44 28.26 7.25
CA ALA A 421 -4.90 28.46 7.18
C ALA A 421 -5.52 28.78 8.54
N VAL A 422 -5.04 28.19 9.63
CA VAL A 422 -5.54 28.47 10.99
C VAL A 422 -5.08 29.83 11.51
N SER A 423 -3.86 30.24 11.15
CA SER A 423 -3.33 31.54 11.58
C SER A 423 -4.12 32.72 10.99
N SER A 424 -4.67 32.55 9.80
CA SER A 424 -5.53 33.54 9.15
C SER A 424 -6.94 33.61 9.79
N ASP A 425 -7.53 32.50 10.17
CA ASP A 425 -8.87 32.47 10.80
C ASP A 425 -8.88 33.06 12.22
N VAL A 426 -7.79 32.88 12.98
CA VAL A 426 -7.63 33.48 14.32
C VAL A 426 -7.46 34.99 14.24
N SER A 427 -6.79 35.53 13.22
CA SER A 427 -6.61 36.98 13.05
C SER A 427 -7.90 37.70 12.67
N TYR A 428 -8.82 37.06 11.95
CA TYR A 428 -10.14 37.63 11.62
C TYR A 428 -11.11 37.64 12.81
N SER A 429 -11.02 36.67 13.72
CA SER A 429 -11.90 36.62 14.91
C SER A 429 -11.56 37.63 16.00
N THR A 430 -10.29 38.09 16.06
CA THR A 430 -9.84 39.12 17.00
C THR A 430 -10.11 40.53 16.50
N SER A 431 -10.24 40.76 15.20
CA SER A 431 -10.53 42.08 14.62
C SER A 431 -12.04 42.45 14.61
N SER A 432 -12.93 41.51 14.90
CA SER A 432 -14.39 41.74 14.97
C SER A 432 -14.90 42.02 16.38
N LEU A 433 -14.04 42.10 17.40
CA LEU A 433 -14.32 42.39 18.80
C LEU A 433 -13.67 43.67 19.32
N ALA A 434 -13.15 44.51 18.41
CA ALA A 434 -12.60 45.83 18.76
C ALA A 434 -13.53 46.98 18.31
#